data_c3f1fcc8ced03fe01d5dc7172c559a31
#
_entry.id   c3f1fcc8ced03fe01d5dc7172c559a31
#
_cell.length_a   1.000
_cell.length_b   1.000
_cell.length_c   1.000
_cell.angle_alpha   90.00
_cell.angle_beta   90.00
_cell.angle_gamma   90.00
#
_symmetry.space_group_name_H-M   'P 1'
#
loop_
_entity.id
_entity.type
_entity.pdbx_description
1 polymer ?
#
loop_
_entity_poly.entity_id
_entity_poly.type
_entity_poly.pdbx_seq_one_letter_code
_entity_poly.pdbx_strand_id
1 'polypeptide(L)'
;MTVGFGVRGLSALALALGLVSTMLAVPAAMPAEPARTALPGVTAATLYARVHVMGASASAGFGVRAPNARNGAARAEAMSLARIAELARTDDGSVTGDATGLFFANPPAVGAGQVDAVLAAEPRPTIVFADDFLFWFTYGALDAERKPVKAESQRLALLERGLAQLDRIVEAGIPLVVGDVPNMSGAVGRMLSKAQMPQESTLAQANERIRDWAAPKQRVAVMPLARLVEDLREGKPFDAGRRTWSEADDGALIQRDRLHPTFAGSVAMLACTEQAANERFLGVRQPNAPGAPAVFEHDPDRVAATARAQAQPAP
;
A
#
# COMPACT_ATOMS: atom_id res chain seq x y z
N MET A 1 26.16 6.41 87.87
CA MET A 1 27.59 6.69 87.65
C MET A 1 27.73 7.06 86.16
N THR A 2 27.85 8.36 85.91
CA THR A 2 28.92 9.10 85.27
C THR A 2 29.12 8.75 83.76
N VAL A 3 28.56 9.55 82.88
CA VAL A 3 29.15 10.66 82.07
C VAL A 3 30.10 10.19 80.95
N GLY A 4 29.81 10.67 79.78
CA GLY A 4 30.74 10.66 78.62
C GLY A 4 30.17 11.33 77.40
N PHE A 5 30.26 12.66 77.34
CA PHE A 5 30.03 13.49 76.15
C PHE A 5 31.17 13.29 75.12
N GLY A 6 30.80 13.20 73.84
CA GLY A 6 31.75 13.26 72.75
C GLY A 6 31.16 13.91 71.49
N VAL A 7 31.33 15.23 71.39
CA VAL A 7 31.05 16.06 70.21
C VAL A 7 32.23 15.96 69.24
N ARG A 8 31.95 15.81 67.95
CA ARG A 8 32.70 16.38 66.78
C ARG A 8 32.42 15.52 65.57
N GLY A 9 31.95 16.13 64.52
CA GLY A 9 32.56 16.54 63.33
C GLY A 9 31.53 16.87 62.24
N LEU A 10 31.38 18.14 62.01
CA LEU A 10 30.72 18.68 60.77
C LEU A 10 31.64 18.42 59.58
N SER A 11 31.22 17.56 58.65
CA SER A 11 31.86 17.48 57.32
C SER A 11 30.90 18.11 56.30
N ALA A 12 31.32 19.22 55.76
CA ALA A 12 30.68 19.92 54.69
C ALA A 12 30.73 19.07 53.40
N LEU A 13 29.56 18.64 52.92
CA LEU A 13 29.45 17.98 51.64
C LEU A 13 29.22 19.05 50.56
N ALA A 14 30.24 19.36 49.77
CA ALA A 14 30.12 20.24 48.64
C ALA A 14 29.35 19.55 47.51
N LEU A 15 28.13 20.06 47.20
CA LEU A 15 27.31 19.61 46.12
C LEU A 15 27.86 20.23 44.80
N ALA A 16 28.59 19.46 44.01
CA ALA A 16 28.95 19.83 42.65
C ALA A 16 27.75 19.62 41.74
N LEU A 17 27.06 20.70 41.38
CA LEU A 17 26.07 20.69 40.29
C LEU A 17 26.82 20.55 38.96
N GLY A 18 26.89 19.34 38.45
CA GLY A 18 27.27 19.08 37.06
C GLY A 18 26.11 19.42 36.11
N LEU A 19 26.23 20.53 35.42
CA LEU A 19 25.38 20.86 34.28
C LEU A 19 25.66 19.82 33.17
N VAL A 20 24.81 18.77 33.08
CA VAL A 20 24.76 17.90 31.90
C VAL A 20 24.00 18.63 30.82
N SER A 21 24.75 19.27 29.90
CA SER A 21 24.22 19.84 28.67
C SER A 21 23.80 18.67 27.75
N THR A 22 22.55 18.28 27.81
CA THR A 22 21.94 17.35 26.82
C THR A 22 21.86 18.12 25.50
N MET A 23 22.85 17.92 24.62
CA MET A 23 22.70 18.27 23.22
C MET A 23 21.57 17.41 22.64
N LEU A 24 20.40 18.01 22.45
CA LEU A 24 19.34 17.47 21.60
C LEU A 24 19.93 17.35 20.19
N ALA A 25 20.25 16.12 19.79
CA ALA A 25 20.58 15.84 18.40
C ALA A 25 19.35 16.17 17.56
N VAL A 26 19.44 17.27 16.81
CA VAL A 26 18.48 17.61 15.75
C VAL A 26 18.56 16.45 14.76
N PRO A 27 17.44 15.73 14.49
CA PRO A 27 17.47 14.69 13.48
C PRO A 27 17.94 15.31 12.17
N ALA A 28 18.99 14.74 11.57
CA ALA A 28 19.47 15.17 10.28
C ALA A 28 18.31 15.15 9.29
N ALA A 29 17.99 16.30 8.70
CA ALA A 29 16.99 16.40 7.66
C ALA A 29 17.35 15.36 6.59
N MET A 30 16.43 14.44 6.31
CA MET A 30 16.60 13.50 5.21
C MET A 30 16.91 14.32 3.94
N PRO A 31 17.91 13.90 3.15
CA PRO A 31 18.19 14.59 1.90
C PRO A 31 16.90 14.65 1.07
N ALA A 32 16.54 15.84 0.63
CA ALA A 32 15.39 16.05 -0.23
C ALA A 32 15.54 15.14 -1.45
N GLU A 33 14.60 14.25 -1.63
CA GLU A 33 14.59 13.35 -2.80
C GLU A 33 14.68 14.21 -4.07
N PRO A 34 15.60 13.89 -5.01
CA PRO A 34 15.77 14.71 -6.21
C PRO A 34 14.43 14.85 -6.92
N ALA A 35 14.14 16.05 -7.42
CA ALA A 35 12.90 16.36 -8.11
C ALA A 35 12.71 15.36 -9.27
N ARG A 36 11.83 14.40 -9.10
CA ARG A 36 11.50 13.39 -10.13
C ARG A 36 10.77 14.12 -11.24
N THR A 37 11.31 14.06 -12.44
CA THR A 37 10.73 14.73 -13.61
C THR A 37 9.53 13.92 -14.10
N ALA A 38 8.39 14.57 -14.32
CA ALA A 38 7.21 13.96 -14.94
C ALA A 38 7.56 13.26 -16.25
N LEU A 39 6.78 12.27 -16.64
CA LEU A 39 6.96 11.61 -17.95
C LEU A 39 6.65 12.61 -19.07
N PRO A 40 7.58 12.84 -20.01
CA PRO A 40 7.37 13.79 -21.10
C PRO A 40 6.12 13.45 -21.93
N GLY A 41 5.26 14.45 -22.17
CA GLY A 41 4.08 14.31 -23.02
C GLY A 41 2.92 13.48 -22.42
N VAL A 42 3.03 13.05 -21.16
CA VAL A 42 1.97 12.31 -20.46
C VAL A 42 1.04 13.30 -19.75
N THR A 43 -0.26 13.17 -19.99
CA THR A 43 -1.33 13.89 -19.29
C THR A 43 -2.17 12.90 -18.48
N ALA A 44 -2.99 13.39 -17.55
CA ALA A 44 -3.90 12.53 -16.80
C ALA A 44 -4.82 11.73 -17.73
N ALA A 45 -5.40 12.39 -18.74
CA ALA A 45 -6.28 11.73 -19.71
C ALA A 45 -5.58 10.59 -20.47
N THR A 46 -4.32 10.75 -20.85
CA THR A 46 -3.57 9.68 -21.53
C THR A 46 -3.07 8.62 -20.58
N LEU A 47 -2.65 8.99 -19.36
CA LEU A 47 -2.15 8.07 -18.35
C LEU A 47 -3.24 7.10 -17.89
N TYR A 48 -4.42 7.62 -17.59
CA TYR A 48 -5.53 6.84 -17.04
C TYR A 48 -6.56 6.37 -18.07
N ALA A 49 -6.28 6.53 -19.38
CA ALA A 49 -7.23 6.12 -20.43
C ALA A 49 -7.65 4.65 -20.31
N ARG A 50 -6.72 3.77 -19.95
CA ARG A 50 -6.94 2.33 -19.75
C ARG A 50 -6.15 1.85 -18.55
N VAL A 51 -6.80 1.75 -17.41
CA VAL A 51 -6.20 1.25 -16.17
C VAL A 51 -6.37 -0.26 -16.09
N HIS A 52 -5.31 -0.98 -15.71
CA HIS A 52 -5.39 -2.40 -15.40
C HIS A 52 -4.96 -2.64 -13.96
N VAL A 53 -5.77 -3.35 -13.19
CA VAL A 53 -5.49 -3.71 -11.80
C VAL A 53 -5.12 -5.17 -11.71
N MET A 54 -3.91 -5.45 -11.26
CA MET A 54 -3.44 -6.80 -10.98
C MET A 54 -2.97 -6.93 -9.52
N GLY A 55 -2.85 -8.13 -9.02
CA GLY A 55 -2.40 -8.35 -7.64
C GLY A 55 -3.10 -9.51 -6.96
N ALA A 56 -3.07 -9.46 -5.64
CA ALA A 56 -3.52 -10.53 -4.77
C ALA A 56 -4.91 -10.25 -4.18
N SER A 57 -5.14 -10.73 -2.96
CA SER A 57 -6.45 -10.74 -2.33
C SER A 57 -7.00 -9.35 -1.98
N ALA A 58 -6.15 -8.37 -1.67
CA ALA A 58 -6.62 -7.02 -1.40
C ALA A 58 -7.15 -6.36 -2.69
N SER A 59 -6.39 -6.44 -3.78
CA SER A 59 -6.82 -5.97 -5.11
C SER A 59 -7.99 -6.79 -5.67
N ALA A 60 -8.08 -8.08 -5.35
CA ALA A 60 -9.22 -8.94 -5.71
C ALA A 60 -10.50 -8.65 -4.90
N GLY A 61 -10.43 -7.79 -3.87
CA GLY A 61 -11.56 -7.41 -3.04
C GLY A 61 -12.03 -8.52 -2.10
N PHE A 62 -11.11 -9.28 -1.51
CA PHE A 62 -11.45 -10.34 -0.56
C PHE A 62 -12.30 -9.81 0.61
N GLY A 63 -13.53 -10.33 0.74
CA GLY A 63 -14.47 -9.90 1.78
C GLY A 63 -15.06 -8.48 1.58
N VAL A 64 -14.65 -7.75 0.56
CA VAL A 64 -15.18 -6.42 0.26
C VAL A 64 -16.54 -6.55 -0.44
N ARG A 65 -17.51 -5.81 0.07
CA ARG A 65 -18.87 -5.76 -0.48
C ARG A 65 -19.33 -4.31 -0.59
N ALA A 66 -20.15 -4.03 -1.58
CA ALA A 66 -20.78 -2.71 -1.68
C ALA A 66 -21.59 -2.41 -0.41
N PRO A 67 -21.46 -1.20 0.19
CA PRO A 67 -22.27 -0.79 1.33
C PRO A 67 -23.75 -0.81 0.97
N ASN A 68 -24.58 -1.39 1.85
CA ASN A 68 -26.06 -1.36 1.74
C ASN A 68 -26.69 -2.08 0.53
N ALA A 69 -26.16 -3.20 0.10
CA ALA A 69 -27.03 -4.19 -0.53
C ALA A 69 -28.14 -4.51 0.47
N ARG A 70 -29.38 -4.04 0.21
CA ARG A 70 -30.52 -4.22 1.13
C ARG A 70 -30.62 -5.68 1.54
N ASN A 71 -30.82 -5.91 2.84
CA ASN A 71 -31.05 -7.23 3.43
C ASN A 71 -32.08 -7.98 2.56
N GLY A 72 -31.65 -9.06 1.90
CA GLY A 72 -32.51 -9.94 1.13
C GLY A 72 -32.33 -9.91 -0.39
N ALA A 73 -31.64 -8.96 -0.98
CA ALA A 73 -31.28 -9.03 -2.41
C ALA A 73 -30.01 -9.87 -2.59
N ALA A 74 -30.07 -10.74 -3.59
CA ALA A 74 -29.03 -11.64 -4.05
C ALA A 74 -27.60 -11.20 -3.72
N ARG A 75 -26.76 -12.18 -3.32
CA ARG A 75 -25.32 -12.15 -3.05
C ARG A 75 -24.67 -10.80 -3.39
N ALA A 76 -24.39 -9.99 -2.35
CA ALA A 76 -23.64 -8.75 -2.56
C ALA A 76 -22.39 -9.07 -3.38
N GLU A 77 -22.27 -8.46 -4.55
CA GLU A 77 -21.15 -8.64 -5.47
C GLU A 77 -19.83 -8.35 -4.77
N ALA A 78 -18.86 -9.21 -4.97
CA ALA A 78 -17.51 -8.96 -4.48
C ALA A 78 -16.95 -7.74 -5.22
N MET A 79 -16.43 -6.77 -4.45
CA MET A 79 -15.95 -5.49 -4.99
C MET A 79 -14.43 -5.53 -5.10
N SER A 80 -13.88 -5.94 -6.25
CA SER A 80 -12.45 -5.82 -6.52
C SER A 80 -12.02 -4.35 -6.60
N LEU A 81 -10.72 -4.08 -6.44
CA LEU A 81 -10.17 -2.74 -6.62
C LEU A 81 -10.43 -2.22 -8.05
N ALA A 82 -10.37 -3.10 -9.06
CA ALA A 82 -10.73 -2.74 -10.42
C ALA A 82 -12.19 -2.27 -10.52
N ARG A 83 -13.14 -2.99 -9.88
CA ARG A 83 -14.54 -2.59 -9.86
C ARG A 83 -14.78 -1.29 -9.08
N ILE A 84 -14.07 -1.10 -7.96
CA ILE A 84 -14.12 0.15 -7.19
C ILE A 84 -13.56 1.30 -8.03
N ALA A 85 -12.43 1.12 -8.71
CA ALA A 85 -11.84 2.11 -9.59
C ALA A 85 -12.79 2.46 -10.77
N GLU A 86 -13.46 1.47 -11.37
CA GLU A 86 -14.45 1.70 -12.41
C GLU A 86 -15.63 2.55 -11.89
N LEU A 87 -16.14 2.25 -10.71
CA LEU A 87 -17.24 3.01 -10.08
C LEU A 87 -16.82 4.42 -9.65
N ALA A 88 -15.57 4.59 -9.29
CA ALA A 88 -14.99 5.86 -8.86
C ALA A 88 -14.61 6.78 -10.03
N ARG A 89 -14.56 6.28 -11.28
CA ARG A 89 -14.15 7.10 -12.41
C ARG A 89 -15.04 8.32 -12.62
N THR A 90 -14.38 9.41 -12.97
CA THR A 90 -15.03 10.71 -13.28
C THR A 90 -14.89 11.10 -14.74
N ASP A 91 -14.24 10.25 -15.56
CA ASP A 91 -14.01 10.44 -16.99
C ASP A 91 -14.40 9.18 -17.80
N ASP A 92 -14.24 9.21 -19.13
CA ASP A 92 -14.64 8.15 -20.06
C ASP A 92 -13.59 7.03 -20.22
N GLY A 93 -12.54 6.97 -19.41
CA GLY A 93 -11.55 5.92 -19.48
C GLY A 93 -12.12 4.56 -19.03
N SER A 94 -11.34 3.51 -19.21
CA SER A 94 -11.71 2.14 -18.83
C SER A 94 -10.84 1.57 -17.71
N VAL A 95 -11.42 0.64 -16.94
CA VAL A 95 -10.71 -0.14 -15.92
C VAL A 95 -10.93 -1.62 -16.19
N THR A 96 -9.86 -2.39 -16.16
CA THR A 96 -9.87 -3.85 -16.23
C THR A 96 -9.05 -4.41 -15.07
N GLY A 97 -9.12 -5.71 -14.82
CA GLY A 97 -8.28 -6.33 -13.81
C GLY A 97 -8.43 -7.84 -13.75
N ASP A 98 -7.35 -8.48 -13.28
CA ASP A 98 -7.25 -9.92 -13.10
C ASP A 98 -6.66 -10.31 -11.73
N ALA A 99 -6.70 -9.39 -10.75
CA ALA A 99 -6.31 -9.67 -9.37
C ALA A 99 -7.06 -10.88 -8.81
N THR A 100 -6.37 -11.73 -8.03
CA THR A 100 -6.94 -12.98 -7.54
C THR A 100 -6.62 -13.27 -6.08
N GLY A 101 -7.64 -13.71 -5.32
CA GLY A 101 -7.45 -14.21 -3.95
C GLY A 101 -6.62 -15.50 -3.86
N LEU A 102 -6.36 -16.19 -4.97
CA LEU A 102 -5.56 -17.43 -5.02
C LEU A 102 -4.06 -17.16 -5.27
N PHE A 103 -3.62 -15.93 -5.29
CA PHE A 103 -2.23 -15.56 -5.54
C PHE A 103 -1.25 -16.27 -4.59
N PHE A 104 -1.65 -16.45 -3.31
CA PHE A 104 -0.84 -17.14 -2.30
C PHE A 104 -0.50 -18.59 -2.63
N ALA A 105 -1.27 -19.27 -3.48
CA ALA A 105 -1.08 -20.68 -3.79
C ALA A 105 0.20 -20.94 -4.61
N ASN A 106 0.56 -20.00 -5.49
CA ASN A 106 1.79 -20.07 -6.28
C ASN A 106 2.14 -18.67 -6.81
N PRO A 107 2.71 -17.78 -5.98
CA PRO A 107 3.00 -16.40 -6.36
C PRO A 107 3.79 -16.26 -7.67
N PRO A 108 4.86 -17.05 -7.92
CA PRO A 108 5.61 -16.94 -9.16
C PRO A 108 4.78 -17.28 -10.43
N ALA A 109 3.97 -18.31 -10.39
CA ALA A 109 3.17 -18.71 -11.56
C ALA A 109 1.97 -17.78 -11.77
N VAL A 110 1.26 -17.41 -10.68
CA VAL A 110 0.11 -16.51 -10.77
C VAL A 110 0.56 -15.12 -11.21
N GLY A 111 1.64 -14.59 -10.62
CA GLY A 111 2.21 -13.31 -11.02
C GLY A 111 2.66 -13.29 -12.48
N ALA A 112 3.33 -14.34 -12.96
CA ALA A 112 3.70 -14.46 -14.37
C ALA A 112 2.47 -14.44 -15.28
N GLY A 113 1.40 -15.17 -14.91
CA GLY A 113 0.15 -15.18 -15.68
C GLY A 113 -0.53 -13.82 -15.77
N GLN A 114 -0.55 -13.04 -14.67
CA GLN A 114 -1.09 -11.67 -14.68
C GLN A 114 -0.25 -10.75 -15.57
N VAL A 115 1.08 -10.83 -15.48
CA VAL A 115 1.99 -10.05 -16.34
C VAL A 115 1.78 -10.43 -17.82
N ASP A 116 1.66 -11.71 -18.13
CA ASP A 116 1.39 -12.17 -19.49
C ASP A 116 0.04 -11.63 -20.02
N ALA A 117 -1.00 -11.61 -19.18
CA ALA A 117 -2.30 -11.05 -19.53
C ALA A 117 -2.22 -9.53 -19.83
N VAL A 118 -1.49 -8.76 -18.98
CA VAL A 118 -1.24 -7.33 -19.24
C VAL A 118 -0.54 -7.11 -20.58
N LEU A 119 0.50 -7.91 -20.88
CA LEU A 119 1.28 -7.76 -22.10
C LEU A 119 0.53 -8.20 -23.37
N ALA A 120 -0.38 -9.15 -23.24
CA ALA A 120 -1.22 -9.66 -24.34
C ALA A 120 -2.50 -8.84 -24.56
N ALA A 121 -2.84 -7.92 -23.64
CA ALA A 121 -4.08 -7.15 -23.74
C ALA A 121 -4.12 -6.25 -24.99
N GLU A 122 -5.25 -6.26 -25.67
CA GLU A 122 -5.53 -5.40 -26.84
C GLU A 122 -6.87 -4.66 -26.63
N PRO A 123 -6.87 -3.33 -26.54
CA PRO A 123 -5.70 -2.44 -26.53
C PRO A 123 -4.92 -2.56 -25.21
N ARG A 124 -3.60 -2.32 -25.27
CA ARG A 124 -2.74 -2.37 -24.08
C ARG A 124 -3.17 -1.34 -23.01
N PRO A 125 -3.00 -1.67 -21.72
CA PRO A 125 -3.17 -0.70 -20.64
C PRO A 125 -2.24 0.51 -20.79
N THR A 126 -2.71 1.68 -20.38
CA THR A 126 -1.89 2.90 -20.31
C THR A 126 -1.21 3.07 -18.96
N ILE A 127 -1.71 2.37 -17.93
CA ILE A 127 -1.12 2.25 -16.61
C ILE A 127 -1.57 0.94 -15.95
N VAL A 128 -0.69 0.37 -15.13
CA VAL A 128 -0.98 -0.82 -14.32
C VAL A 128 -0.89 -0.47 -12.83
N PHE A 129 -1.88 -0.89 -12.05
CA PHE A 129 -1.89 -0.87 -10.59
C PHE A 129 -1.63 -2.27 -10.05
N ALA A 130 -0.57 -2.43 -9.26
CA ALA A 130 -0.08 -3.69 -8.73
C ALA A 130 0.15 -3.59 -7.20
N ASP A 131 -0.81 -3.00 -6.48
CA ASP A 131 -0.66 -2.53 -5.10
C ASP A 131 -0.24 -3.62 -4.12
N ASP A 132 -0.80 -4.83 -4.22
CA ASP A 132 -0.46 -5.96 -3.35
C ASP A 132 0.21 -7.13 -4.12
N PHE A 133 0.71 -6.89 -5.33
CA PHE A 133 1.34 -7.91 -6.17
C PHE A 133 2.56 -8.55 -5.48
N LEU A 134 3.43 -7.75 -4.85
CA LEU A 134 4.66 -8.23 -4.22
C LEU A 134 4.42 -8.86 -2.83
N PHE A 135 3.22 -8.74 -2.28
CA PHE A 135 2.90 -9.23 -0.94
C PHE A 135 3.23 -10.71 -0.76
N TRP A 136 2.70 -11.57 -1.60
CA TRP A 136 2.91 -13.03 -1.48
C TRP A 136 4.29 -13.50 -1.94
N PHE A 137 5.03 -12.72 -2.68
CA PHE A 137 6.45 -12.99 -2.93
C PHE A 137 7.28 -12.84 -1.65
N THR A 138 6.83 -12.00 -0.71
CA THR A 138 7.50 -11.79 0.58
C THR A 138 6.89 -12.65 1.69
N TYR A 139 5.57 -12.82 1.71
CA TYR A 139 4.82 -13.57 2.74
C TYR A 139 4.57 -15.03 2.36
N GLY A 140 4.91 -15.46 1.17
CA GLY A 140 4.64 -16.80 0.69
C GLY A 140 5.22 -17.90 1.58
N ALA A 141 4.47 -18.98 1.75
CA ALA A 141 4.91 -20.16 2.49
C ALA A 141 5.69 -21.16 1.63
N LEU A 142 5.59 -21.03 0.32
CA LEU A 142 6.22 -21.92 -0.66
C LEU A 142 7.09 -21.11 -1.62
N ASP A 143 8.21 -21.68 -2.03
CA ASP A 143 9.08 -21.14 -3.09
C ASP A 143 8.52 -21.50 -4.49
N ALA A 144 9.30 -21.18 -5.52
CA ALA A 144 8.91 -21.43 -6.91
C ALA A 144 8.80 -22.93 -7.26
N GLU A 145 9.53 -23.76 -6.56
CA GLU A 145 9.49 -25.22 -6.68
C GLU A 145 8.45 -25.85 -5.77
N ARG A 146 7.58 -25.03 -5.12
CA ARG A 146 6.55 -25.44 -4.14
C ARG A 146 7.12 -26.10 -2.89
N LYS A 147 8.37 -25.81 -2.54
CA LYS A 147 9.00 -26.25 -1.29
C LYS A 147 8.74 -25.20 -0.20
N PRO A 148 8.62 -25.61 1.07
CA PRO A 148 8.44 -24.69 2.17
C PRO A 148 9.56 -23.66 2.25
N VAL A 149 9.22 -22.38 2.37
CA VAL A 149 10.16 -21.30 2.68
C VAL A 149 10.60 -21.47 4.13
N LYS A 150 11.89 -21.71 4.35
CA LYS A 150 12.47 -21.98 5.67
C LYS A 150 13.43 -20.88 6.15
N ALA A 151 13.89 -20.03 5.25
CA ALA A 151 14.85 -18.98 5.54
C ALA A 151 14.39 -17.63 5.00
N GLU A 152 14.72 -16.56 5.70
CA GLU A 152 14.41 -15.18 5.29
C GLU A 152 15.06 -14.81 3.94
N SER A 153 16.26 -15.34 3.66
CA SER A 153 16.93 -15.16 2.37
C SER A 153 16.12 -15.72 1.18
N GLN A 154 15.34 -16.79 1.39
CA GLN A 154 14.46 -17.33 0.36
C GLN A 154 13.28 -16.38 0.05
N ARG A 155 12.78 -15.63 1.06
CA ARG A 155 11.75 -14.59 0.88
C ARG A 155 12.29 -13.46 0.00
N LEU A 156 13.51 -13.01 0.28
CA LEU A 156 14.14 -11.98 -0.53
C LEU A 156 14.42 -12.46 -1.96
N ALA A 157 14.80 -13.72 -2.15
CA ALA A 157 14.97 -14.32 -3.48
C ALA A 157 13.64 -14.44 -4.24
N LEU A 158 12.54 -14.73 -3.55
CA LEU A 158 11.21 -14.72 -4.15
C LEU A 158 10.78 -13.30 -4.55
N LEU A 159 11.05 -12.30 -3.70
CA LEU A 159 10.80 -10.90 -4.02
C LEU A 159 11.51 -10.49 -5.32
N GLU A 160 12.78 -10.85 -5.49
CA GLU A 160 13.54 -10.56 -6.73
C GLU A 160 12.86 -11.17 -7.97
N ARG A 161 12.26 -12.35 -7.84
CA ARG A 161 11.47 -12.95 -8.93
C ARG A 161 10.21 -12.14 -9.23
N GLY A 162 9.53 -11.61 -8.20
CA GLY A 162 8.40 -10.72 -8.38
C GLY A 162 8.79 -9.42 -9.10
N LEU A 163 9.89 -8.80 -8.69
CA LEU A 163 10.43 -7.60 -9.32
C LEU A 163 10.81 -7.85 -10.78
N ALA A 164 11.46 -8.98 -11.08
CA ALA A 164 11.81 -9.37 -12.46
C ALA A 164 10.57 -9.59 -13.34
N GLN A 165 9.44 -10.05 -12.77
CA GLN A 165 8.18 -10.14 -13.53
C GLN A 165 7.64 -8.75 -13.86
N LEU A 166 7.69 -7.81 -12.91
CA LEU A 166 7.26 -6.43 -13.10
C LEU A 166 8.15 -5.68 -14.12
N ASP A 167 9.43 -6.02 -14.22
CA ASP A 167 10.34 -5.44 -15.21
C ASP A 167 9.81 -5.62 -16.63
N ARG A 168 9.15 -6.74 -16.93
CA ARG A 168 8.58 -6.99 -18.25
C ARG A 168 7.49 -5.98 -18.65
N ILE A 169 6.69 -5.52 -17.68
CA ILE A 169 5.69 -4.46 -17.90
C ILE A 169 6.39 -3.12 -18.17
N VAL A 170 7.42 -2.80 -17.38
CA VAL A 170 8.19 -1.56 -17.50
C VAL A 170 8.95 -1.51 -18.83
N GLU A 171 9.57 -2.62 -19.24
CA GLU A 171 10.28 -2.79 -20.51
C GLU A 171 9.33 -2.66 -21.71
N ALA A 172 8.07 -3.06 -21.58
CA ALA A 172 7.02 -2.83 -22.56
C ALA A 172 6.57 -1.35 -22.63
N GLY A 173 7.15 -0.46 -21.81
CA GLY A 173 6.87 0.97 -21.79
C GLY A 173 5.60 1.35 -21.03
N ILE A 174 4.99 0.45 -20.27
CA ILE A 174 3.75 0.68 -19.53
C ILE A 174 4.09 1.26 -18.15
N PRO A 175 3.56 2.42 -17.74
CA PRO A 175 3.64 2.94 -16.38
C PRO A 175 3.04 1.97 -15.37
N LEU A 176 3.74 1.79 -14.24
CA LEU A 176 3.40 0.83 -13.20
C LEU A 176 3.40 1.50 -11.83
N VAL A 177 2.32 1.34 -11.07
CA VAL A 177 2.30 1.62 -9.63
C VAL A 177 2.37 0.28 -8.90
N VAL A 178 3.32 0.16 -7.98
CA VAL A 178 3.49 -1.02 -7.14
C VAL A 178 3.49 -0.61 -5.67
N GLY A 179 2.81 -1.38 -4.81
CA GLY A 179 2.89 -1.16 -3.37
C GLY A 179 4.16 -1.77 -2.78
N ASP A 180 4.72 -1.10 -1.78
CA ASP A 180 5.70 -1.73 -0.89
C ASP A 180 5.00 -2.71 0.07
N VAL A 181 5.77 -3.47 0.86
CA VAL A 181 5.25 -4.60 1.65
C VAL A 181 4.98 -4.17 3.09
N PRO A 182 3.70 -4.15 3.52
CA PRO A 182 3.34 -3.74 4.88
C PRO A 182 3.63 -4.82 5.93
N ASN A 183 3.81 -4.40 7.18
CA ASN A 183 3.86 -5.30 8.33
C ASN A 183 2.45 -5.73 8.74
N MET A 184 2.08 -6.98 8.40
CA MET A 184 0.76 -7.56 8.71
C MET A 184 0.78 -8.48 9.94
N SER A 185 1.60 -8.19 10.95
CA SER A 185 1.68 -8.97 12.20
C SER A 185 0.33 -9.10 12.93
N GLY A 186 -0.56 -8.12 12.79
CA GLY A 186 -1.92 -8.19 13.32
C GLY A 186 -2.82 -9.27 12.71
N ALA A 187 -2.46 -9.80 11.53
CA ALA A 187 -3.19 -10.86 10.85
C ALA A 187 -2.72 -12.28 11.24
N VAL A 188 -1.61 -12.39 11.99
CA VAL A 188 -1.08 -13.69 12.44
C VAL A 188 -2.09 -14.38 13.37
N GLY A 189 -2.36 -15.64 13.10
CA GLY A 189 -3.40 -16.42 13.81
C GLY A 189 -4.83 -16.16 13.34
N ARG A 190 -5.03 -15.27 12.35
CA ARG A 190 -6.32 -15.00 11.68
C ARG A 190 -6.28 -15.47 10.22
N MET A 191 -5.51 -14.76 9.40
CA MET A 191 -5.35 -15.03 7.96
C MET A 191 -3.92 -15.48 7.60
N LEU A 192 -2.95 -15.17 8.45
CA LEU A 192 -1.56 -15.57 8.27
C LEU A 192 -1.14 -16.55 9.35
N SER A 193 -0.38 -17.55 8.98
CA SER A 193 0.35 -18.39 9.94
C SER A 193 1.62 -17.66 10.41
N LYS A 194 2.11 -18.02 11.59
CA LYS A 194 3.39 -17.48 12.10
C LYS A 194 4.55 -17.74 11.13
N ALA A 195 4.54 -18.87 10.42
CA ALA A 195 5.56 -19.23 9.44
C ALA A 195 5.54 -18.37 8.17
N GLN A 196 4.41 -17.73 7.86
CA GLN A 196 4.30 -16.81 6.73
C GLN A 196 4.80 -15.41 7.06
N MET A 197 4.82 -15.04 8.35
CA MET A 197 5.23 -13.70 8.76
C MET A 197 6.75 -13.55 8.62
N PRO A 198 7.24 -12.62 7.74
CA PRO A 198 8.66 -12.29 7.66
C PRO A 198 9.14 -11.62 8.94
N GLN A 199 10.45 -11.69 9.21
CA GLN A 199 11.06 -10.86 10.25
C GLN A 199 11.01 -9.38 9.87
N GLU A 200 11.01 -8.49 10.87
CA GLU A 200 10.99 -7.04 10.63
C GLU A 200 12.19 -6.58 9.78
N SER A 201 13.37 -7.14 10.04
CA SER A 201 14.57 -6.86 9.24
C SER A 201 14.42 -7.32 7.78
N THR A 202 13.70 -8.40 7.53
CA THR A 202 13.40 -8.88 6.17
C THR A 202 12.40 -7.97 5.47
N LEU A 203 11.37 -7.48 6.18
CA LEU A 203 10.43 -6.49 5.61
C LEU A 203 11.14 -5.18 5.28
N ALA A 204 12.02 -4.69 6.17
CA ALA A 204 12.81 -3.50 5.92
C ALA A 204 13.70 -3.66 4.67
N GLN A 205 14.43 -4.79 4.55
CA GLN A 205 15.23 -5.10 3.37
C GLN A 205 14.39 -5.27 2.10
N ALA A 206 13.21 -5.90 2.20
CA ALA A 206 12.29 -6.04 1.06
C ALA A 206 11.87 -4.68 0.53
N ASN A 207 11.46 -3.78 1.43
CA ASN A 207 11.03 -2.43 1.05
C ASN A 207 12.18 -1.56 0.54
N GLU A 208 13.39 -1.73 1.06
CA GLU A 208 14.59 -1.09 0.52
C GLU A 208 14.84 -1.56 -0.92
N ARG A 209 14.83 -2.88 -1.18
CA ARG A 209 15.02 -3.43 -2.53
C ARG A 209 13.94 -2.97 -3.51
N ILE A 210 12.68 -2.88 -3.10
CA ILE A 210 11.60 -2.33 -3.94
C ILE A 210 11.91 -0.89 -4.32
N ARG A 211 12.33 -0.05 -3.37
CA ARG A 211 12.69 1.35 -3.64
C ARG A 211 13.92 1.46 -4.56
N ASP A 212 14.97 0.69 -4.29
CA ASP A 212 16.19 0.68 -5.10
C ASP A 212 15.91 0.20 -6.53
N TRP A 213 15.08 -0.83 -6.67
CA TRP A 213 14.63 -1.32 -7.97
C TRP A 213 13.83 -0.27 -8.75
N ALA A 214 12.95 0.46 -8.07
CA ALA A 214 12.10 1.48 -8.68
C ALA A 214 12.85 2.79 -9.00
N ALA A 215 13.85 3.16 -8.19
CA ALA A 215 14.53 4.47 -8.25
C ALA A 215 15.05 4.84 -9.66
N PRO A 216 15.76 3.97 -10.42
CA PRO A 216 16.24 4.29 -11.75
C PRO A 216 15.16 4.24 -12.84
N LYS A 217 13.96 3.71 -12.53
CA LYS A 217 12.90 3.45 -13.51
C LYS A 217 11.89 4.61 -13.55
N GLN A 218 11.92 5.43 -14.59
CA GLN A 218 11.01 6.58 -14.74
C GLN A 218 9.52 6.17 -14.76
N ARG A 219 9.22 4.94 -15.22
CA ARG A 219 7.85 4.41 -15.38
C ARG A 219 7.37 3.59 -14.17
N VAL A 220 8.04 3.67 -13.02
CA VAL A 220 7.64 3.00 -11.79
C VAL A 220 7.35 4.04 -10.71
N ALA A 221 6.17 3.93 -10.10
CA ALA A 221 5.82 4.60 -8.87
C ALA A 221 5.70 3.57 -7.74
N VAL A 222 6.20 3.89 -6.55
CA VAL A 222 6.00 3.06 -5.35
C VAL A 222 4.92 3.73 -4.49
N MET A 223 3.80 3.05 -4.30
CA MET A 223 2.77 3.44 -3.37
C MET A 223 3.17 2.99 -1.96
N PRO A 224 3.22 3.88 -0.95
CA PRO A 224 3.73 3.59 0.39
C PRO A 224 2.73 2.80 1.23
N LEU A 225 2.39 1.57 0.80
CA LEU A 225 1.41 0.71 1.47
C LEU A 225 1.84 0.34 2.90
N ALA A 226 3.14 0.14 3.12
CA ALA A 226 3.69 -0.14 4.45
C ALA A 226 3.39 1.00 5.42
N ARG A 227 3.61 2.24 5.01
CA ARG A 227 3.33 3.43 5.81
C ARG A 227 1.84 3.61 6.06
N LEU A 228 1.01 3.42 5.02
CA LEU A 228 -0.44 3.49 5.14
C LEU A 228 -0.96 2.52 6.21
N VAL A 229 -0.53 1.26 6.17
CA VAL A 229 -0.95 0.26 7.15
C VAL A 229 -0.43 0.57 8.56
N GLU A 230 0.78 1.13 8.68
CA GLU A 230 1.34 1.55 9.97
C GLU A 230 0.51 2.68 10.59
N ASP A 231 0.21 3.74 9.83
CA ASP A 231 -0.60 4.87 10.29
C ASP A 231 -2.00 4.40 10.73
N LEU A 232 -2.64 3.50 9.96
CA LEU A 232 -3.92 2.88 10.35
C LEU A 232 -3.83 2.07 11.64
N ARG A 233 -2.76 1.32 11.84
CA ARG A 233 -2.57 0.53 13.08
C ARG A 233 -2.35 1.40 14.31
N GLU A 234 -1.76 2.57 14.12
CA GLU A 234 -1.51 3.55 15.18
C GLU A 234 -2.71 4.51 15.40
N GLY A 235 -3.78 4.34 14.61
CA GLY A 235 -4.96 5.22 14.66
C GLY A 235 -4.66 6.64 14.17
N LYS A 236 -3.60 6.81 13.37
CA LYS A 236 -3.22 8.10 12.82
C LYS A 236 -4.01 8.40 11.54
N PRO A 237 -4.48 9.64 11.35
CA PRO A 237 -5.00 10.06 10.07
C PRO A 237 -3.86 10.14 9.04
N PHE A 238 -4.20 9.95 7.77
CA PHE A 238 -3.28 10.11 6.65
C PHE A 238 -3.94 10.83 5.49
N ASP A 239 -3.15 11.54 4.71
CA ASP A 239 -3.62 12.24 3.53
C ASP A 239 -3.40 11.39 2.28
N ALA A 240 -4.45 11.17 1.50
CA ALA A 240 -4.35 10.52 0.20
C ALA A 240 -5.45 11.01 -0.74
N GLY A 241 -5.10 11.19 -2.00
CA GLY A 241 -5.98 11.79 -2.97
C GLY A 241 -6.32 13.24 -2.56
N ARG A 242 -7.60 13.53 -2.36
CA ARG A 242 -8.07 14.88 -2.04
C ARG A 242 -8.63 15.03 -0.64
N ARG A 243 -8.37 14.08 0.23
CA ARG A 243 -8.93 14.08 1.58
C ARG A 243 -7.95 13.49 2.60
N THR A 244 -8.22 13.81 3.84
CA THR A 244 -7.64 13.12 5.00
C THR A 244 -8.52 11.92 5.33
N TRP A 245 -7.89 10.79 5.57
CA TRP A 245 -8.54 9.53 5.95
C TRP A 245 -8.30 9.25 7.41
N SER A 246 -9.36 8.81 8.12
CA SER A 246 -9.26 8.37 9.51
C SER A 246 -10.32 7.33 9.83
N GLU A 247 -10.03 6.40 10.75
CA GLU A 247 -11.07 5.45 11.21
C GLU A 247 -12.21 6.16 11.99
N ALA A 248 -11.97 7.36 12.52
CA ALA A 248 -12.97 8.14 13.22
C ALA A 248 -14.06 8.67 12.26
N ASP A 249 -13.66 9.10 11.06
CA ASP A 249 -14.58 9.69 10.08
C ASP A 249 -15.08 8.68 9.05
N ASP A 250 -14.21 7.72 8.65
CA ASP A 250 -14.48 6.78 7.56
C ASP A 250 -14.89 5.38 8.07
N GLY A 251 -14.88 5.16 9.38
CA GLY A 251 -15.04 3.84 9.98
C GLY A 251 -13.80 2.96 9.75
N ALA A 252 -13.91 1.67 10.06
CA ALA A 252 -12.78 0.76 9.92
C ALA A 252 -12.30 0.67 8.46
N LEU A 253 -11.04 1.00 8.22
CA LEU A 253 -10.41 0.91 6.89
C LEU A 253 -9.77 -0.47 6.63
N ILE A 254 -9.48 -1.23 7.69
CA ILE A 254 -9.02 -2.63 7.63
C ILE A 254 -10.11 -3.53 8.24
N GLN A 255 -10.35 -4.68 7.62
CA GLN A 255 -11.31 -5.68 8.09
C GLN A 255 -10.87 -6.29 9.44
N ARG A 256 -11.78 -7.01 10.11
CA ARG A 256 -11.50 -7.68 11.39
C ARG A 256 -10.41 -8.75 11.30
N ASP A 257 -10.11 -9.23 10.11
CA ASP A 257 -9.02 -10.17 9.85
C ASP A 257 -7.62 -9.52 9.92
N ARG A 258 -7.56 -8.19 9.98
CA ARG A 258 -6.33 -7.40 10.06
C ARG A 258 -5.39 -7.56 8.87
N LEU A 259 -5.92 -8.00 7.71
CA LEU A 259 -5.16 -8.19 6.47
C LEU A 259 -5.77 -7.43 5.31
N HIS A 260 -7.08 -7.50 5.14
CA HIS A 260 -7.75 -6.99 3.96
C HIS A 260 -8.40 -5.63 4.22
N PRO A 261 -8.45 -4.75 3.23
CA PRO A 261 -9.18 -3.48 3.33
C PRO A 261 -10.69 -3.71 3.42
N THR A 262 -11.40 -2.81 4.06
CA THR A 262 -12.85 -2.68 3.92
C THR A 262 -13.19 -2.00 2.58
N PHE A 263 -14.46 -1.72 2.29
CA PHE A 263 -14.83 -0.93 1.11
C PHE A 263 -14.19 0.47 1.16
N ALA A 264 -14.34 1.19 2.29
CA ALA A 264 -13.69 2.49 2.49
C ALA A 264 -12.17 2.39 2.41
N GLY A 265 -11.57 1.34 3.00
CA GLY A 265 -10.14 1.06 2.90
C GLY A 265 -9.66 0.80 1.47
N SER A 266 -10.50 0.17 0.62
CA SER A 266 -10.17 -0.03 -0.80
C SER A 266 -10.23 1.27 -1.59
N VAL A 267 -11.18 2.17 -1.27
CA VAL A 267 -11.22 3.53 -1.87
C VAL A 267 -10.01 4.35 -1.41
N ALA A 268 -9.61 4.25 -0.14
CA ALA A 268 -8.39 4.89 0.37
C ALA A 268 -7.13 4.35 -0.32
N MET A 269 -7.05 3.04 -0.55
CA MET A 269 -5.95 2.41 -1.30
C MET A 269 -5.89 2.96 -2.73
N LEU A 270 -7.03 3.06 -3.43
CA LEU A 270 -7.12 3.68 -4.76
C LEU A 270 -6.62 5.14 -4.75
N ALA A 271 -7.01 5.91 -3.72
CA ALA A 271 -6.56 7.30 -3.56
C ALA A 271 -5.02 7.40 -3.40
N CYS A 272 -4.42 6.51 -2.59
CA CYS A 272 -2.97 6.43 -2.43
C CYS A 272 -2.27 6.04 -3.74
N THR A 273 -2.86 5.11 -4.49
CA THR A 273 -2.33 4.63 -5.78
C THR A 273 -2.37 5.75 -6.83
N GLU A 274 -3.50 6.46 -6.95
CA GLU A 274 -3.61 7.62 -7.85
C GLU A 274 -2.63 8.72 -7.46
N GLN A 275 -2.49 9.01 -6.17
CA GLN A 275 -1.52 10.00 -5.69
C GLN A 275 -0.10 9.63 -6.07
N ALA A 276 0.34 8.39 -5.82
CA ALA A 276 1.68 7.92 -6.19
C ALA A 276 1.92 8.02 -7.70
N ALA A 277 0.92 7.69 -8.52
CA ALA A 277 0.98 7.83 -9.98
C ALA A 277 1.09 9.31 -10.40
N ASN A 278 0.28 10.20 -9.83
CA ASN A 278 0.28 11.62 -10.14
C ASN A 278 1.60 12.29 -9.76
N GLU A 279 2.15 11.96 -8.59
CA GLU A 279 3.45 12.47 -8.14
C GLU A 279 4.57 12.01 -9.06
N ARG A 280 4.56 10.73 -9.45
CA ARG A 280 5.64 10.13 -10.24
C ARG A 280 5.57 10.47 -11.71
N PHE A 281 4.39 10.41 -12.32
CA PHE A 281 4.23 10.47 -13.77
C PHE A 281 3.80 11.84 -14.28
N LEU A 282 3.07 12.61 -13.45
CA LEU A 282 2.57 13.93 -13.82
C LEU A 282 3.29 15.08 -13.09
N GLY A 283 4.17 14.78 -12.11
CA GLY A 283 4.89 15.78 -11.31
C GLY A 283 3.99 16.56 -10.35
N VAL A 284 2.78 16.08 -10.06
CA VAL A 284 1.81 16.72 -9.16
C VAL A 284 2.09 16.27 -7.73
N ARG A 285 2.73 17.13 -6.92
CA ARG A 285 3.14 16.78 -5.55
C ARG A 285 2.07 17.00 -4.49
N GLN A 286 1.06 17.80 -4.77
CA GLN A 286 -0.02 18.09 -3.84
C GLN A 286 -1.35 17.67 -4.45
N PRO A 287 -2.03 16.66 -3.90
CA PRO A 287 -3.31 16.19 -4.43
C PRO A 287 -4.41 17.25 -4.38
N ASN A 288 -4.28 18.23 -3.45
CA ASN A 288 -5.21 19.34 -3.30
C ASN A 288 -4.78 20.59 -4.09
N ALA A 289 -3.70 20.54 -4.90
CA ALA A 289 -3.29 21.66 -5.70
C ALA A 289 -4.38 22.05 -6.71
N PRO A 290 -4.63 23.36 -6.94
CA PRO A 290 -5.55 23.79 -7.99
C PRO A 290 -5.11 23.19 -9.35
N GLY A 291 -6.03 22.47 -10.02
CA GLY A 291 -5.75 21.81 -11.29
C GLY A 291 -5.13 20.42 -11.19
N ALA A 292 -4.93 19.87 -9.98
CA ALA A 292 -4.56 18.47 -9.84
C ALA A 292 -5.65 17.58 -10.47
N PRO A 293 -5.27 16.63 -11.32
CA PRO A 293 -6.24 15.75 -11.96
C PRO A 293 -6.96 14.91 -10.91
N ALA A 294 -8.28 14.78 -11.05
CA ALA A 294 -9.09 13.85 -10.29
C ALA A 294 -9.77 12.91 -11.28
N VAL A 295 -9.14 11.80 -11.49
CA VAL A 295 -9.67 10.76 -12.37
C VAL A 295 -10.59 9.83 -11.58
N PHE A 296 -10.38 9.73 -10.27
CA PHE A 296 -11.20 8.91 -9.40
C PHE A 296 -11.86 9.74 -8.28
N GLU A 297 -13.12 9.41 -7.98
CA GLU A 297 -13.80 9.86 -6.76
C GLU A 297 -13.25 9.12 -5.55
N HIS A 298 -12.86 9.86 -4.52
CA HIS A 298 -12.29 9.29 -3.30
C HIS A 298 -13.23 9.36 -2.09
N ASP A 299 -14.49 9.76 -2.28
CA ASP A 299 -15.51 9.67 -1.24
C ASP A 299 -16.17 8.29 -1.29
N PRO A 300 -16.00 7.43 -0.26
CA PRO A 300 -16.59 6.08 -0.25
C PRO A 300 -18.11 6.09 -0.38
N ASP A 301 -18.79 7.09 0.17
CA ASP A 301 -20.25 7.18 0.09
C ASP A 301 -20.72 7.50 -1.32
N ARG A 302 -20.00 8.34 -2.06
CA ARG A 302 -20.27 8.64 -3.47
C ARG A 302 -19.99 7.44 -4.36
N VAL A 303 -18.86 6.75 -4.17
CA VAL A 303 -18.55 5.51 -4.90
C VAL A 303 -19.62 4.45 -4.63
N ALA A 304 -20.06 4.31 -3.37
CA ALA A 304 -21.14 3.41 -3.01
C ALA A 304 -22.50 3.82 -3.62
N ALA A 305 -22.77 5.12 -3.75
CA ALA A 305 -23.97 5.62 -4.41
C ALA A 305 -23.97 5.25 -5.90
N THR A 306 -22.84 5.39 -6.59
CA THR A 306 -22.67 4.95 -7.98
C THR A 306 -22.93 3.45 -8.14
N ALA A 307 -22.38 2.63 -7.23
CA ALA A 307 -22.62 1.17 -7.22
C ALA A 307 -24.12 0.83 -7.08
N ARG A 308 -24.81 1.55 -6.19
CA ARG A 308 -26.27 1.35 -6.00
C ARG A 308 -27.09 1.75 -7.24
N ALA A 309 -26.72 2.85 -7.89
CA ALA A 309 -27.41 3.31 -9.08
C ALA A 309 -27.27 2.31 -10.24
N GLN A 310 -26.09 1.73 -10.43
CA GLN A 310 -25.85 0.72 -11.47
C GLN A 310 -26.51 -0.65 -11.17
N ALA A 311 -26.76 -0.97 -9.90
CA ALA A 311 -27.41 -2.22 -9.51
C ALA A 311 -28.95 -2.19 -9.65
N GLN A 312 -29.56 -1.02 -9.91
CA GLN A 312 -30.98 -0.91 -10.13
C GLN A 312 -31.32 -1.30 -11.58
N PRO A 313 -32.30 -2.19 -11.81
CA PRO A 313 -32.78 -2.45 -13.17
C PRO A 313 -33.28 -1.13 -13.80
N ALA A 314 -32.96 -0.95 -15.06
CA ALA A 314 -33.53 0.16 -15.83
C ALA A 314 -35.11 0.12 -15.73
N PRO A 315 -35.77 1.27 -15.57
CA PRO A 315 -37.23 1.35 -15.42
C PRO A 315 -37.97 0.78 -16.61
#